data_ec6acd6d9d74ff4563077068f7bd4b8a
#
_entry.id   ec6acd6d9d74ff4563077068f7bd4b8a
#
_cell.length_a   1.000
_cell.length_b   1.000
_cell.length_c   1.000
_cell.angle_alpha   90.00
_cell.angle_beta   90.00
_cell.angle_gamma   90.00
#
_symmetry.space_group_name_H-M   'P 1'
#
loop_
_entity.id
_entity.type
_entity.pdbx_description
1 polymer ?
#
loop_
_entity_poly.entity_id
_entity_poly.type
_entity_poly.pdbx_seq_one_letter_code
_entity_poly.pdbx_strand_id
1 'polypeptide(L)'
;MTQNEKYSIGEVSRICNISKKALRYYDKIGLITTQRKDYNNYRYYTYDSLLSVPIIKYYKQMGFKLDEMQKFIEGSPSNVYRAIQKSFLSKIDELEKTQREIHKQYISVSDWYNLILEAEQVIDNDAQEVSIKYVEPAELLFLDQTFENDIKASIINIDFTNFVESIGNK
;
A
#
# COMPACT_ATOMS: atom_id res chain seq x y z
N MET A 1 -11.14 -5.14 -35.88
CA MET A 1 -12.04 -4.23 -35.13
C MET A 1 -11.91 -2.86 -35.75
N THR A 2 -13.00 -2.35 -36.30
CA THR A 2 -13.01 -1.08 -37.04
C THR A 2 -13.23 0.07 -36.05
N GLN A 3 -12.54 1.19 -36.24
CA GLN A 3 -12.61 2.40 -35.38
C GLN A 3 -14.05 2.99 -35.20
N ASN A 4 -15.02 2.51 -35.95
CA ASN A 4 -16.40 3.00 -35.97
C ASN A 4 -17.40 2.10 -35.21
N GLU A 5 -16.93 1.06 -34.53
CA GLU A 5 -17.79 0.17 -33.74
C GLU A 5 -18.23 0.84 -32.43
N LYS A 6 -19.53 0.74 -32.14
CA LYS A 6 -20.16 1.24 -30.94
C LYS A 6 -20.54 0.06 -30.04
N TYR A 7 -20.04 0.09 -28.82
CA TYR A 7 -20.27 -0.95 -27.83
C TYR A 7 -21.30 -0.51 -26.81
N SER A 8 -22.20 -1.38 -26.44
CA SER A 8 -23.11 -1.18 -25.32
C SER A 8 -22.38 -1.34 -23.99
N ILE A 9 -22.93 -0.78 -22.91
CA ILE A 9 -22.38 -0.96 -21.56
C ILE A 9 -22.26 -2.45 -21.14
N GLY A 10 -23.17 -3.30 -21.67
CA GLY A 10 -23.14 -4.74 -21.42
C GLY A 10 -21.96 -5.45 -22.08
N GLU A 11 -21.64 -5.07 -23.32
CA GLU A 11 -20.49 -5.58 -24.07
C GLU A 11 -19.17 -5.17 -23.43
N VAL A 12 -19.01 -3.87 -23.12
CA VAL A 12 -17.80 -3.37 -22.44
C VAL A 12 -17.63 -4.01 -21.06
N SER A 13 -18.72 -4.17 -20.31
CA SER A 13 -18.71 -4.87 -19.02
C SER A 13 -18.16 -6.30 -19.14
N ARG A 14 -18.58 -7.03 -20.17
CA ARG A 14 -18.15 -8.40 -20.42
C ARG A 14 -16.72 -8.46 -20.95
N ILE A 15 -16.38 -7.66 -21.97
CA ILE A 15 -15.07 -7.66 -22.61
C ILE A 15 -13.97 -7.26 -21.61
N CYS A 16 -14.19 -6.19 -20.84
CA CYS A 16 -13.20 -5.64 -19.91
C CYS A 16 -13.27 -6.25 -18.49
N ASN A 17 -14.20 -7.16 -18.25
CA ASN A 17 -14.48 -7.76 -16.95
C ASN A 17 -14.58 -6.66 -15.84
N ILE A 18 -15.55 -5.77 -15.99
CA ILE A 18 -15.80 -4.64 -15.11
C ILE A 18 -17.30 -4.44 -14.89
N SER A 19 -17.71 -4.02 -13.71
CA SER A 19 -19.13 -3.82 -13.43
C SER A 19 -19.73 -2.63 -14.19
N LYS A 20 -20.98 -2.76 -14.62
CA LYS A 20 -21.73 -1.66 -15.24
C LYS A 20 -21.81 -0.42 -14.34
N LYS A 21 -21.80 -0.61 -13.01
CA LYS A 21 -21.78 0.47 -12.02
C LYS A 21 -20.46 1.26 -12.10
N ALA A 22 -19.32 0.59 -12.20
CA ALA A 22 -18.02 1.22 -12.35
C ALA A 22 -17.91 1.99 -13.68
N LEU A 23 -18.39 1.43 -14.78
CA LEU A 23 -18.41 2.10 -16.09
C LEU A 23 -19.24 3.39 -16.06
N ARG A 24 -20.41 3.36 -15.41
CA ARG A 24 -21.25 4.59 -15.25
C ARG A 24 -20.54 5.62 -14.38
N TYR A 25 -19.82 5.18 -13.38
CA TYR A 25 -19.06 6.07 -12.50
C TYR A 25 -17.88 6.72 -13.24
N TYR A 26 -17.14 5.95 -14.03
CA TYR A 26 -16.03 6.46 -14.84
C TYR A 26 -16.50 7.47 -15.90
N ASP A 27 -17.64 7.23 -16.53
CA ASP A 27 -18.29 8.20 -17.42
C ASP A 27 -18.69 9.47 -16.66
N LYS A 28 -19.29 9.32 -15.46
CA LYS A 28 -19.72 10.47 -14.63
C LYS A 28 -18.55 11.37 -14.23
N ILE A 29 -17.40 10.82 -13.91
CA ILE A 29 -16.20 11.57 -13.51
C ILE A 29 -15.31 11.96 -14.69
N GLY A 30 -15.70 11.68 -15.94
CA GLY A 30 -14.95 12.05 -17.13
C GLY A 30 -13.72 11.19 -17.43
N LEU A 31 -13.55 10.08 -16.71
CA LEU A 31 -12.40 9.18 -16.90
C LEU A 31 -12.48 8.36 -18.19
N ILE A 32 -13.69 8.12 -18.69
CA ILE A 32 -13.98 7.57 -20.02
C ILE A 32 -15.05 8.42 -20.70
N THR A 33 -14.92 8.57 -22.02
CA THR A 33 -15.89 9.32 -22.80
C THR A 33 -16.93 8.38 -23.39
N THR A 34 -18.21 8.69 -23.22
CA THR A 34 -19.31 7.95 -23.83
C THR A 34 -20.10 8.84 -24.78
N GLN A 35 -20.68 8.23 -25.82
CA GLN A 35 -21.63 8.88 -26.68
C GLN A 35 -23.05 8.51 -26.25
N ARG A 36 -24.01 9.44 -26.41
CA ARG A 36 -25.42 9.19 -26.16
C ARG A 36 -26.20 9.35 -27.45
N LYS A 37 -27.22 8.54 -27.65
CA LYS A 37 -28.17 8.77 -28.74
C LYS A 37 -29.26 9.71 -28.28
N ASP A 38 -29.57 10.70 -29.09
CA ASP A 38 -30.50 11.81 -28.75
C ASP A 38 -31.92 11.33 -28.40
N TYR A 39 -32.39 10.21 -28.97
CA TYR A 39 -33.74 9.74 -28.79
C TYR A 39 -33.98 8.79 -27.60
N ASN A 40 -32.94 8.17 -26.99
CA ASN A 40 -33.10 7.20 -25.90
C ASN A 40 -32.11 7.34 -24.75
N ASN A 41 -31.23 8.33 -24.80
CA ASN A 41 -30.22 8.62 -23.79
C ASN A 41 -29.29 7.41 -23.43
N TYR A 42 -29.25 6.39 -24.30
CA TYR A 42 -28.44 5.20 -24.11
C TYR A 42 -26.96 5.51 -24.33
N ARG A 43 -26.10 4.98 -23.40
CA ARG A 43 -24.64 5.13 -23.48
C ARG A 43 -24.04 4.14 -24.45
N TYR A 44 -23.25 4.65 -25.37
CA TYR A 44 -22.40 3.86 -26.26
C TYR A 44 -20.95 4.21 -26.04
N TYR A 45 -20.11 3.20 -26.03
CA TYR A 45 -18.68 3.29 -25.85
C TYR A 45 -18.01 3.16 -27.20
N THR A 46 -17.02 4.00 -27.47
CA THR A 46 -16.17 3.90 -28.65
C THR A 46 -15.07 2.86 -28.43
N TYR A 47 -14.36 2.52 -29.49
CA TYR A 47 -13.16 1.67 -29.40
C TYR A 47 -12.11 2.26 -28.44
N ASP A 48 -11.89 3.57 -28.49
CA ASP A 48 -10.96 4.26 -27.58
C ASP A 48 -11.39 4.14 -26.10
N SER A 49 -12.69 4.26 -25.84
CA SER A 49 -13.24 4.03 -24.50
C SER A 49 -13.01 2.58 -24.04
N LEU A 50 -13.14 1.61 -24.96
CA LEU A 50 -12.87 0.20 -24.69
C LEU A 50 -11.40 -0.05 -24.31
N LEU A 51 -10.46 0.62 -25.00
CA LEU A 51 -9.02 0.54 -24.70
C LEU A 51 -8.65 1.23 -23.39
N SER A 52 -9.36 2.30 -23.02
CA SER A 52 -9.09 3.06 -21.79
C SER A 52 -9.43 2.27 -20.52
N VAL A 53 -10.45 1.41 -20.56
CA VAL A 53 -10.90 0.67 -19.36
C VAL A 53 -9.83 -0.26 -18.79
N PRO A 54 -9.10 -1.09 -19.55
CA PRO A 54 -7.99 -1.89 -19.04
C PRO A 54 -6.89 -1.03 -18.42
N ILE A 55 -6.56 0.10 -19.03
CA ILE A 55 -5.54 1.03 -18.53
C ILE A 55 -5.94 1.55 -17.15
N ILE A 56 -7.19 1.98 -16.95
CA ILE A 56 -7.72 2.40 -15.66
C ILE A 56 -7.61 1.27 -14.63
N LYS A 57 -7.90 0.02 -15.02
CA LYS A 57 -7.75 -1.14 -14.13
C LYS A 57 -6.30 -1.34 -13.69
N TYR A 58 -5.33 -1.23 -14.60
CA TYR A 58 -3.90 -1.33 -14.25
C TYR A 58 -3.46 -0.23 -13.30
N TYR A 59 -3.85 1.02 -13.54
CA TYR A 59 -3.54 2.11 -12.62
C TYR A 59 -4.13 1.87 -11.22
N LYS A 60 -5.38 1.40 -11.15
CA LYS A 60 -5.99 1.01 -9.87
C LYS A 60 -5.23 -0.11 -9.16
N GLN A 61 -4.77 -1.11 -9.90
CA GLN A 61 -3.96 -2.21 -9.36
C GLN A 61 -2.62 -1.72 -8.81
N MET A 62 -2.03 -0.69 -9.42
CA MET A 62 -0.82 -0.01 -8.94
C MET A 62 -1.09 0.94 -7.76
N GLY A 63 -2.34 1.05 -7.29
CA GLY A 63 -2.71 1.88 -6.15
C GLY A 63 -2.93 3.35 -6.46
N PHE A 64 -3.07 3.74 -7.74
CA PHE A 64 -3.45 5.11 -8.09
C PHE A 64 -4.93 5.38 -7.80
N LYS A 65 -5.22 6.58 -7.32
CA LYS A 65 -6.58 7.06 -7.14
C LYS A 65 -7.17 7.57 -8.46
N LEU A 66 -8.50 7.60 -8.56
CA LEU A 66 -9.16 7.99 -9.80
C LEU A 66 -8.95 9.47 -10.16
N ASP A 67 -8.81 10.34 -9.17
CA ASP A 67 -8.48 11.77 -9.36
C ASP A 67 -7.06 11.99 -9.88
N GLU A 68 -6.12 11.12 -9.51
CA GLU A 68 -4.77 11.15 -10.07
C GLU A 68 -4.78 10.75 -11.55
N MET A 69 -5.61 9.76 -11.91
CA MET A 69 -5.77 9.33 -13.30
C MET A 69 -6.42 10.40 -14.19
N GLN A 70 -7.36 11.18 -13.66
CA GLN A 70 -7.96 12.30 -14.39
C GLN A 70 -6.92 13.32 -14.85
N LYS A 71 -5.95 13.64 -14.00
CA LYS A 71 -4.85 14.57 -14.35
C LYS A 71 -4.01 14.09 -15.54
N PHE A 72 -3.96 12.77 -15.78
CA PHE A 72 -3.27 12.22 -16.95
C PHE A 72 -4.05 12.43 -18.25
N ILE A 73 -5.38 12.50 -18.17
CA ILE A 73 -6.26 12.67 -19.34
C ILE A 73 -6.38 14.16 -19.71
N GLU A 74 -6.38 15.05 -18.73
CA GLU A 74 -6.55 16.49 -18.92
C GLU A 74 -5.27 17.21 -19.39
N GLY A 75 -4.12 16.54 -19.39
CA GLY A 75 -2.84 17.13 -19.75
C GLY A 75 -2.64 17.30 -21.25
N SER A 76 -1.89 18.33 -21.65
CA SER A 76 -1.41 18.48 -23.03
C SER A 76 -0.52 17.30 -23.42
N PRO A 77 -0.61 16.78 -24.67
CA PRO A 77 0.15 15.60 -25.12
C PRO A 77 1.66 15.67 -24.83
N SER A 78 2.26 16.84 -24.97
CA SER A 78 3.69 17.05 -24.70
C SER A 78 4.07 16.98 -23.21
N ASN A 79 3.13 17.21 -22.30
CA ASN A 79 3.36 17.21 -20.86
C ASN A 79 2.84 15.95 -20.15
N VAL A 80 1.94 15.17 -20.80
CA VAL A 80 1.31 13.97 -20.23
C VAL A 80 2.36 12.94 -19.82
N TYR A 81 3.31 12.61 -20.70
CA TYR A 81 4.35 11.62 -20.38
C TYR A 81 5.20 12.03 -19.18
N ARG A 82 5.56 13.32 -19.10
CA ARG A 82 6.34 13.83 -17.95
C ARG A 82 5.53 13.82 -16.65
N ALA A 83 4.24 14.15 -16.73
CA ALA A 83 3.35 14.11 -15.56
C ALA A 83 3.14 12.65 -15.08
N ILE A 84 2.92 11.72 -15.99
CA ILE A 84 2.82 10.29 -15.70
C ILE A 84 4.11 9.80 -15.05
N GLN A 85 5.27 10.06 -15.65
CA GLN A 85 6.57 9.66 -15.12
C GLN A 85 6.79 10.17 -13.69
N LYS A 86 6.50 11.45 -13.43
CA LYS A 86 6.60 12.04 -12.09
C LYS A 86 5.67 11.35 -11.09
N SER A 87 4.44 11.04 -11.49
CA SER A 87 3.47 10.36 -10.62
C SER A 87 3.88 8.93 -10.31
N PHE A 88 4.47 8.22 -11.27
CA PHE A 88 5.01 6.87 -11.05
C PHE A 88 6.20 6.89 -10.09
N LEU A 89 7.13 7.81 -10.26
CA LEU A 89 8.27 7.95 -9.33
C LEU A 89 7.79 8.26 -7.90
N SER A 90 6.83 9.18 -7.76
CA SER A 90 6.23 9.49 -6.45
C SER A 90 5.53 8.27 -5.84
N LYS A 91 4.88 7.44 -6.66
CA LYS A 91 4.20 6.23 -6.17
C LYS A 91 5.19 5.14 -5.75
N ILE A 92 6.29 5.02 -6.47
CA ILE A 92 7.38 4.10 -6.09
C ILE A 92 7.95 4.51 -4.74
N ASP A 93 8.27 5.78 -4.53
CA ASP A 93 8.79 6.29 -3.26
C ASP A 93 7.81 6.06 -2.08
N GLU A 94 6.50 6.31 -2.30
CA GLU A 94 5.45 6.02 -1.32
C GLU A 94 5.41 4.54 -0.94
N LEU A 95 5.50 3.65 -1.95
CA LEU A 95 5.46 2.21 -1.73
C LEU A 95 6.71 1.71 -1.00
N GLU A 96 7.89 2.20 -1.36
CA GLU A 96 9.14 1.88 -0.67
C GLU A 96 9.12 2.33 0.79
N LYS A 97 8.60 3.53 1.06
CA LYS A 97 8.41 4.00 2.43
C LYS A 97 7.46 3.10 3.21
N THR A 98 6.32 2.77 2.63
CA THR A 98 5.32 1.87 3.25
C THR A 98 5.92 0.49 3.52
N GLN A 99 6.71 -0.04 2.59
CA GLN A 99 7.40 -1.32 2.76
C GLN A 99 8.39 -1.27 3.94
N ARG A 100 9.17 -0.21 4.07
CA ARG A 100 10.08 -0.02 5.21
C ARG A 100 9.32 0.02 6.54
N GLU A 101 8.20 0.72 6.61
CA GLU A 101 7.39 0.80 7.83
C GLU A 101 6.76 -0.56 8.19
N ILE A 102 6.21 -1.27 7.21
CA ILE A 102 5.66 -2.63 7.42
C ILE A 102 6.76 -3.58 7.89
N HIS A 103 7.96 -3.48 7.30
CA HIS A 103 9.09 -4.32 7.70
C HIS A 103 9.51 -4.06 9.15
N LYS A 104 9.58 -2.80 9.59
CA LYS A 104 9.85 -2.45 10.98
C LYS A 104 8.81 -3.04 11.94
N GLN A 105 7.52 -2.92 11.58
CA GLN A 105 6.44 -3.49 12.38
C GLN A 105 6.56 -5.02 12.49
N TYR A 106 6.88 -5.68 11.37
CA TYR A 106 7.08 -7.12 11.33
C TYR A 106 8.22 -7.56 12.26
N ILE A 107 9.39 -6.90 12.17
CA ILE A 107 10.53 -7.19 13.05
C ILE A 107 10.12 -7.01 14.51
N SER A 108 9.51 -5.88 14.88
CA SER A 108 9.10 -5.62 16.26
C SER A 108 8.15 -6.69 16.81
N VAL A 109 7.16 -7.09 16.02
CA VAL A 109 6.23 -8.16 16.44
C VAL A 109 6.94 -9.51 16.56
N SER A 110 7.82 -9.84 15.62
CA SER A 110 8.58 -11.09 15.64
C SER A 110 9.50 -11.18 16.86
N ASP A 111 10.18 -10.10 17.19
CA ASP A 111 11.09 -10.05 18.34
C ASP A 111 10.32 -10.23 19.66
N TRP A 112 9.21 -9.53 19.83
CA TRP A 112 8.34 -9.71 20.99
C TRP A 112 7.75 -11.12 21.10
N TYR A 113 7.33 -11.69 19.97
CA TYR A 113 6.83 -13.06 19.92
C TYR A 113 7.89 -14.07 20.37
N ASN A 114 9.11 -13.93 19.86
CA ASN A 114 10.23 -14.81 20.24
C ASN A 114 10.58 -14.65 21.73
N LEU A 115 10.56 -13.44 22.25
CA LEU A 115 10.79 -13.17 23.67
C LEU A 115 9.73 -13.85 24.55
N ILE A 116 8.48 -13.83 24.15
CA ILE A 116 7.38 -14.50 24.86
C ILE A 116 7.60 -16.02 24.86
N LEU A 117 7.99 -16.61 23.72
CA LEU A 117 8.30 -18.05 23.63
C LEU A 117 9.48 -18.44 24.53
N GLU A 118 10.53 -17.63 24.57
CA GLU A 118 11.67 -17.87 25.46
C GLU A 118 11.24 -17.79 26.94
N ALA A 119 10.41 -16.80 27.31
CA ALA A 119 9.88 -16.67 28.67
C ALA A 119 9.00 -17.88 29.07
N GLU A 120 8.15 -18.34 28.17
CA GLU A 120 7.30 -19.51 28.38
C GLU A 120 8.14 -20.77 28.65
N GLN A 121 9.20 -21.00 27.86
CA GLN A 121 10.12 -22.12 28.05
C GLN A 121 10.84 -22.07 29.41
N VAL A 122 11.22 -20.88 29.89
CA VAL A 122 11.86 -20.70 31.18
C VAL A 122 10.88 -21.00 32.32
N ILE A 123 9.64 -20.55 32.21
CA ILE A 123 8.59 -20.77 33.23
C ILE A 123 8.21 -22.24 33.32
N ASP A 124 7.98 -22.91 32.17
CA ASP A 124 7.51 -24.29 32.13
C ASP A 124 8.55 -25.30 32.57
N ASN A 125 9.82 -25.02 32.35
CA ASN A 125 10.90 -25.95 32.67
C ASN A 125 11.56 -25.70 34.02
N ASP A 126 11.09 -24.68 34.80
CA ASP A 126 11.72 -24.26 36.07
C ASP A 126 13.27 -24.17 35.93
N ALA A 127 13.69 -23.61 34.78
CA ALA A 127 15.05 -23.70 34.32
C ALA A 127 15.98 -22.84 35.20
N GLN A 128 16.67 -23.50 36.11
CA GLN A 128 17.78 -22.91 36.87
C GLN A 128 19.10 -23.01 36.10
N GLU A 129 19.09 -23.59 34.90
CA GLU A 129 20.31 -23.82 34.11
C GLU A 129 20.60 -22.63 33.18
N VAL A 130 21.87 -22.25 33.09
CA VAL A 130 22.38 -21.25 32.18
C VAL A 130 22.33 -21.81 30.75
N SER A 131 21.54 -21.18 29.86
CA SER A 131 21.58 -21.52 28.43
C SER A 131 22.51 -20.57 27.69
N ILE A 132 23.30 -21.13 26.75
CA ILE A 132 24.15 -20.34 25.85
C ILE A 132 23.46 -20.24 24.52
N LYS A 133 23.16 -19.02 24.07
CA LYS A 133 22.52 -18.73 22.79
C LYS A 133 23.55 -18.08 21.86
N TYR A 134 23.64 -18.61 20.64
CA TYR A 134 24.37 -17.90 19.58
C TYR A 134 23.51 -16.72 19.09
N VAL A 135 24.08 -15.54 19.08
CA VAL A 135 23.47 -14.34 18.52
C VAL A 135 24.38 -13.84 17.40
N GLU A 136 23.80 -13.59 16.24
CA GLU A 136 24.56 -13.02 15.12
C GLU A 136 25.14 -11.65 15.51
N PRO A 137 26.34 -11.30 14.99
CA PRO A 137 26.93 -9.98 15.25
C PRO A 137 25.96 -8.87 14.82
N ALA A 138 25.65 -7.96 15.75
CA ALA A 138 24.81 -6.81 15.52
C ALA A 138 25.44 -5.54 16.11
N GLU A 139 25.19 -4.40 15.47
CA GLU A 139 25.51 -3.12 16.09
C GLU A 139 24.46 -2.82 17.16
N LEU A 140 24.91 -2.71 18.42
CA LEU A 140 24.05 -2.44 19.56
C LEU A 140 24.23 -0.99 19.99
N LEU A 141 23.11 -0.32 20.22
CA LEU A 141 23.11 0.95 20.94
C LEU A 141 23.12 0.65 22.45
N PHE A 142 24.03 1.27 23.14
CA PHE A 142 24.24 1.07 24.57
C PHE A 142 23.81 2.30 25.34
N LEU A 143 23.02 2.11 26.40
CA LEU A 143 22.65 3.14 27.36
C LEU A 143 23.20 2.75 28.72
N ASP A 144 24.16 3.53 29.21
CA ASP A 144 24.69 3.39 30.57
C ASP A 144 24.02 4.40 31.50
N GLN A 145 22.97 3.93 32.18
CA GLN A 145 22.28 4.72 33.21
C GLN A 145 21.77 3.82 34.32
N THR A 146 21.59 4.41 35.49
CA THR A 146 20.94 3.72 36.60
C THR A 146 19.43 3.73 36.40
N PHE A 147 18.80 2.55 36.38
CA PHE A 147 17.35 2.44 36.35
C PHE A 147 16.77 2.67 37.75
N GLU A 148 15.80 3.56 37.86
CA GLU A 148 15.09 3.78 39.11
C GLU A 148 13.96 2.78 39.36
N ASN A 149 13.55 2.03 38.35
CA ASN A 149 12.46 1.06 38.41
C ASN A 149 12.96 -0.34 38.78
N ASP A 150 12.23 -1.00 39.67
CA ASP A 150 12.46 -2.42 39.95
C ASP A 150 12.00 -3.29 38.76
N ILE A 151 12.96 -3.77 37.99
CA ILE A 151 12.71 -4.60 36.80
C ILE A 151 11.96 -5.89 37.15
N LYS A 152 12.09 -6.40 38.37
CA LYS A 152 11.42 -7.61 38.85
C LYS A 152 9.91 -7.44 39.07
N ALA A 153 9.47 -6.19 39.30
CA ALA A 153 8.08 -5.88 39.59
C ALA A 153 7.32 -5.30 38.38
N SER A 154 8.01 -4.86 37.33
CA SER A 154 7.40 -4.19 36.17
C SER A 154 7.57 -5.03 34.91
N ILE A 155 6.45 -5.37 34.26
CA ILE A 155 6.42 -6.00 32.94
C ILE A 155 6.95 -5.01 31.87
N ILE A 156 6.76 -3.71 32.08
CA ILE A 156 7.20 -2.63 31.19
C ILE A 156 8.15 -1.71 31.97
N ASN A 157 9.36 -1.58 31.48
CA ASN A 157 10.33 -0.62 31.98
C ASN A 157 10.18 0.70 31.24
N ILE A 158 9.72 1.74 31.93
CA ILE A 158 9.46 3.07 31.35
C ILE A 158 10.74 3.69 30.80
N ASP A 159 11.87 3.54 31.49
CA ASP A 159 13.15 4.10 31.06
C ASP A 159 13.64 3.44 29.78
N PHE A 160 13.48 2.13 29.65
CA PHE A 160 13.79 1.40 28.42
C PHE A 160 12.85 1.80 27.27
N THR A 161 11.56 1.99 27.55
CA THR A 161 10.60 2.46 26.55
C THR A 161 10.97 3.85 26.04
N ASN A 162 11.29 4.79 26.92
CA ASN A 162 11.73 6.13 26.55
C ASN A 162 13.04 6.11 25.75
N PHE A 163 13.96 5.21 26.08
CA PHE A 163 15.21 5.03 25.33
C PHE A 163 14.91 4.53 23.90
N VAL A 164 14.09 3.50 23.73
CA VAL A 164 13.71 2.96 22.41
C VAL A 164 13.02 4.02 21.57
N GLU A 165 12.10 4.81 22.15
CA GLU A 165 11.46 5.92 21.45
C GLU A 165 12.45 6.99 21.00
N SER A 166 13.46 7.29 21.82
CA SER A 166 14.49 8.27 21.48
C SER A 166 15.36 7.88 20.30
N ILE A 167 15.54 6.57 20.09
CA ILE A 167 16.33 6.01 18.97
C ILE A 167 15.48 5.93 17.71
N GLY A 168 14.22 5.56 17.81
CA GLY A 168 13.30 5.37 16.69
C GLY A 168 12.94 6.66 15.94
N ASN A 169 13.20 7.81 16.54
CA ASN A 169 12.94 9.14 15.98
C ASN A 169 14.14 9.78 15.25
N LYS A 170 15.20 9.05 15.04
CA LYS A 170 16.36 9.46 14.23
C LYS A 170 16.40 8.64 12.95
#